data_1f07f016c82225c145a060672454ba2c
#
_entry.id   1f07f016c82225c145a060672454ba2c
#
_cell.length_a   1.000
_cell.length_b   1.000
_cell.length_c   1.000
_cell.angle_alpha   90.00
_cell.angle_beta   90.00
_cell.angle_gamma   90.00
#
_symmetry.space_group_name_H-M   'P 1'
#
loop_
_entity.id
_entity.type
_entity.pdbx_description
1 polymer ?
#
loop_
_entity_poly.entity_id
_entity_poly.type
_entity_poly.pdbx_seq_one_letter_code
_entity_poly.pdbx_strand_id
1 'polypeptide(L)'
;SDHSEFTTYEGFMNFCSKNKFKKTKLAKKLSDLDDIQIYVNDIEKKRNAIPFDIDGMVIKINNIETQNKLGSTSKYPRWAVASKFNSEKALTTITNIDLQVGRTGAVTPVARLEPINIGGVIVSNATLHNFDEIQRKDIRIGDNVWVKRAGDVIPYVSEVELSCLLYTS
;
A
#
# COMPACT_ATOMS: atom_id res chain seq x y z
N SER A 1 -12.46 21.72 27.15
CA SER A 1 -11.67 22.49 26.17
C SER A 1 -12.41 22.52 24.85
N ASP A 2 -12.92 23.69 24.52
CA ASP A 2 -13.74 23.93 23.34
C ASP A 2 -13.02 23.59 22.03
N HIS A 3 -13.47 22.52 21.38
CA HIS A 3 -13.09 22.16 20.01
C HIS A 3 -14.04 22.75 18.96
N SER A 4 -14.73 23.86 19.28
CA SER A 4 -15.84 24.42 18.50
C SER A 4 -15.47 25.57 17.56
N GLU A 5 -14.17 25.78 17.27
CA GLU A 5 -13.78 26.90 16.38
C GLU A 5 -14.03 26.65 14.89
N PHE A 6 -14.17 25.42 14.47
CA PHE A 6 -14.30 25.07 13.04
C PHE A 6 -15.54 24.22 12.78
N THR A 7 -16.35 24.64 11.82
CA THR A 7 -17.51 23.87 11.35
C THR A 7 -17.15 22.82 10.30
N THR A 8 -15.99 22.97 9.67
CA THR A 8 -15.51 22.07 8.61
C THR A 8 -14.04 21.71 8.76
N TYR A 9 -13.68 20.51 8.33
CA TYR A 9 -12.27 20.06 8.26
C TYR A 9 -11.43 20.95 7.34
N GLU A 10 -12.00 21.41 6.22
CA GLU A 10 -11.36 22.37 5.32
C GLU A 10 -11.03 23.69 6.01
N GLY A 11 -11.94 24.21 6.84
CA GLY A 11 -11.72 25.41 7.65
C GLY A 11 -10.55 25.25 8.61
N PHE A 12 -10.48 24.12 9.31
CA PHE A 12 -9.34 23.76 10.16
C PHE A 12 -8.02 23.69 9.37
N MET A 13 -8.00 23.02 8.23
CA MET A 13 -6.79 22.94 7.39
C MET A 13 -6.33 24.30 6.85
N ASN A 14 -7.26 25.19 6.55
CA ASN A 14 -6.94 26.55 6.13
C ASN A 14 -6.36 27.39 7.28
N PHE A 15 -6.86 27.22 8.49
CA PHE A 15 -6.28 27.81 9.70
C PHE A 15 -4.85 27.32 9.92
N CYS A 16 -4.62 26.01 9.86
CA CYS A 16 -3.27 25.43 9.95
C CYS A 16 -2.31 26.05 8.91
N SER A 17 -2.77 26.19 7.67
CA SER A 17 -1.98 26.78 6.59
C SER A 17 -1.63 28.26 6.86
N LYS A 18 -2.57 29.05 7.37
CA LYS A 18 -2.33 30.44 7.77
C LYS A 18 -1.29 30.56 8.89
N ASN A 19 -1.23 29.56 9.78
CA ASN A 19 -0.25 29.47 10.86
C ASN A 19 1.05 28.74 10.46
N LYS A 20 1.38 28.72 9.15
CA LYS A 20 2.62 28.16 8.58
C LYS A 20 2.80 26.64 8.71
N PHE A 21 1.75 25.88 9.05
CA PHE A 21 1.78 24.42 8.93
C PHE A 21 1.69 24.03 7.45
N LYS A 22 2.55 23.12 7.03
CA LYS A 22 2.57 22.64 5.65
C LYS A 22 1.28 21.86 5.35
N LYS A 23 0.55 22.29 4.32
CA LYS A 23 -0.61 21.59 3.78
C LYS A 23 -0.21 20.84 2.51
N THR A 24 -0.65 19.59 2.36
CA THR A 24 -0.49 18.88 1.10
C THR A 24 -1.29 19.56 -0.02
N LYS A 25 -0.69 19.69 -1.19
CA LYS A 25 -1.36 20.21 -2.39
C LYS A 25 -2.34 19.19 -3.00
N LEU A 26 -2.29 17.93 -2.54
CA LEU A 26 -3.15 16.85 -2.99
C LEU A 26 -4.51 16.80 -2.28
N ALA A 27 -4.73 17.64 -1.24
CA ALA A 27 -6.03 17.69 -0.58
C ALA A 27 -7.04 18.44 -1.44
N LYS A 28 -8.16 17.81 -1.78
CA LYS A 28 -9.24 18.37 -2.60
C LYS A 28 -10.59 18.08 -1.94
N LYS A 29 -11.50 19.05 -1.97
CA LYS A 29 -12.89 18.87 -1.57
C LYS A 29 -13.69 18.41 -2.79
N LEU A 30 -14.43 17.35 -2.63
CA LEU A 30 -15.29 16.75 -3.64
C LEU A 30 -16.66 16.49 -3.01
N SER A 31 -17.72 16.49 -3.82
CA SER A 31 -19.10 16.34 -3.35
C SER A 31 -19.76 15.07 -3.85
N ASP A 32 -19.23 14.47 -4.89
CA ASP A 32 -19.74 13.27 -5.53
C ASP A 32 -18.81 12.08 -5.35
N LEU A 33 -19.37 10.87 -5.24
CA LEU A 33 -18.58 9.64 -5.07
C LEU A 33 -17.81 9.28 -6.35
N ASP A 34 -18.38 9.54 -7.51
CA ASP A 34 -17.72 9.27 -8.78
C ASP A 34 -16.51 10.18 -8.97
N ASP A 35 -16.64 11.46 -8.64
CA ASP A 35 -15.53 12.43 -8.62
C ASP A 35 -14.42 12.01 -7.64
N ILE A 36 -14.79 11.47 -6.48
CA ILE A 36 -13.82 10.95 -5.49
C ILE A 36 -13.05 9.77 -6.11
N GLN A 37 -13.75 8.82 -6.72
CA GLN A 37 -13.12 7.65 -7.33
C GLN A 37 -12.18 8.05 -8.50
N ILE A 38 -12.63 8.97 -9.35
CA ILE A 38 -11.83 9.51 -10.45
C ILE A 38 -10.56 10.18 -9.89
N TYR A 39 -10.68 10.97 -8.83
CA TYR A 39 -9.55 11.66 -8.22
C TYR A 39 -8.56 10.70 -7.58
N VAL A 40 -9.03 9.67 -6.86
CA VAL A 40 -8.18 8.63 -6.28
C VAL A 40 -7.40 7.90 -7.37
N ASN A 41 -8.06 7.49 -8.45
CA ASN A 41 -7.42 6.82 -9.58
C ASN A 41 -6.40 7.72 -10.31
N ASP A 42 -6.67 9.02 -10.42
CA ASP A 42 -5.73 9.99 -11.03
C ASP A 42 -4.46 10.14 -10.18
N ILE A 43 -4.60 10.25 -8.86
CA ILE A 43 -3.45 10.31 -7.95
C ILE A 43 -2.67 8.99 -7.95
N GLU A 44 -3.33 7.84 -7.96
CA GLU A 44 -2.67 6.54 -8.06
C GLU A 44 -1.79 6.44 -9.31
N LYS A 45 -2.29 6.86 -10.47
CA LYS A 45 -1.52 6.89 -11.72
C LYS A 45 -0.32 7.84 -11.68
N LYS A 46 -0.44 8.93 -10.95
CA LYS A 46 0.60 9.97 -10.83
C LYS A 46 1.53 9.75 -9.63
N ARG A 47 1.36 8.69 -8.82
CA ARG A 47 2.07 8.51 -7.56
C ARG A 47 3.59 8.56 -7.71
N ASN A 48 4.14 8.01 -8.80
CA ASN A 48 5.58 7.99 -9.07
C ASN A 48 6.16 9.39 -9.45
N ALA A 49 5.31 10.36 -9.81
CA ALA A 49 5.69 11.74 -10.07
C ALA A 49 5.58 12.64 -8.83
N ILE A 50 5.06 12.13 -7.72
CA ILE A 50 4.93 12.85 -6.47
C ILE A 50 6.28 12.77 -5.72
N PRO A 51 6.81 13.88 -5.14
CA PRO A 51 8.14 13.91 -4.54
C PRO A 51 8.23 13.24 -3.15
N PHE A 52 7.28 12.38 -2.80
CA PHE A 52 7.24 11.58 -1.58
C PHE A 52 6.39 10.33 -1.81
N ASP A 53 6.70 9.26 -1.10
CA ASP A 53 5.96 8.00 -1.20
C ASP A 53 4.56 8.13 -0.60
N ILE A 54 3.56 7.58 -1.33
CA ILE A 54 2.18 7.47 -0.87
C ILE A 54 1.66 6.06 -1.17
N ASP A 55 0.96 5.48 -0.21
CA ASP A 55 0.34 4.14 -0.31
C ASP A 55 -1.18 4.17 -0.46
N GLY A 56 -1.77 5.37 -0.37
CA GLY A 56 -3.19 5.58 -0.48
C GLY A 56 -3.64 6.98 -0.14
N MET A 57 -4.95 7.18 -0.11
CA MET A 57 -5.59 8.43 0.27
C MET A 57 -6.58 8.21 1.39
N VAL A 58 -6.78 9.22 2.23
CA VAL A 58 -7.81 9.20 3.26
C VAL A 58 -8.93 10.13 2.87
N ILE A 59 -10.12 9.58 2.70
CA ILE A 59 -11.36 10.29 2.41
C ILE A 59 -12.04 10.59 3.75
N LYS A 60 -12.38 11.85 4.00
CA LYS A 60 -12.97 12.30 5.27
C LYS A 60 -14.22 13.11 5.02
N ILE A 61 -15.21 12.98 5.89
CA ILE A 61 -16.37 13.87 5.90
C ILE A 61 -15.91 15.26 6.31
N ASN A 62 -16.28 16.27 5.52
CA ASN A 62 -15.83 17.65 5.75
C ASN A 62 -16.55 18.34 6.91
N ASN A 63 -17.83 18.03 7.15
CA ASN A 63 -18.64 18.64 8.21
C ASN A 63 -18.31 18.04 9.58
N ILE A 64 -17.85 18.86 10.54
CA ILE A 64 -17.39 18.41 11.86
C ILE A 64 -18.56 17.91 12.73
N GLU A 65 -19.72 18.55 12.64
CA GLU A 65 -20.90 18.08 13.36
C GLU A 65 -21.30 16.66 12.92
N THR A 66 -21.23 16.38 11.62
CA THR A 66 -21.47 15.02 11.07
C THR A 66 -20.40 14.04 11.52
N GLN A 67 -19.12 14.45 11.59
CA GLN A 67 -18.05 13.62 12.14
C GLN A 67 -18.36 13.22 13.60
N ASN A 68 -18.78 14.19 14.41
CA ASN A 68 -19.14 13.97 15.81
C ASN A 68 -20.34 13.02 15.97
N LYS A 69 -21.36 13.15 15.12
CA LYS A 69 -22.53 12.24 15.11
C LYS A 69 -22.18 10.82 14.74
N LEU A 70 -21.27 10.63 13.79
CA LEU A 70 -20.80 9.29 13.38
C LEU A 70 -19.88 8.64 14.41
N GLY A 71 -19.12 9.48 15.13
CA GLY A 71 -18.22 9.04 16.19
C GLY A 71 -17.09 8.14 15.70
N SER A 72 -16.57 7.32 16.62
CA SER A 72 -15.44 6.42 16.39
C SER A 72 -15.73 5.04 16.94
N THR A 73 -15.07 4.03 16.39
CA THR A 73 -14.93 2.71 17.04
C THR A 73 -13.76 2.78 18.03
N SER A 74 -13.49 1.67 18.73
CA SER A 74 -12.30 1.57 19.58
C SER A 74 -10.96 1.74 18.84
N LYS A 75 -10.95 1.57 17.51
CA LYS A 75 -9.72 1.57 16.70
C LYS A 75 -9.66 2.69 15.66
N TYR A 76 -10.79 3.13 15.10
CA TYR A 76 -10.80 4.11 13.99
C TYR A 76 -12.08 4.95 13.95
N PRO A 77 -12.00 6.16 13.35
CA PRO A 77 -13.17 7.01 13.13
C PRO A 77 -14.12 6.42 12.09
N ARG A 78 -15.43 6.61 12.26
CA ARG A 78 -16.44 6.20 11.28
C ARG A 78 -16.63 7.22 10.15
N TRP A 79 -16.07 8.40 10.30
CA TRP A 79 -16.16 9.51 9.34
C TRP A 79 -14.96 9.61 8.39
N ALA A 80 -14.04 8.63 8.44
CA ALA A 80 -12.88 8.58 7.56
C ALA A 80 -12.70 7.16 7.01
N VAL A 81 -12.36 7.07 5.72
CA VAL A 81 -12.07 5.82 5.02
C VAL A 81 -10.73 5.94 4.31
N ALA A 82 -9.87 4.95 4.49
CA ALA A 82 -8.62 4.86 3.74
C ALA A 82 -8.85 4.09 2.44
N SER A 83 -8.52 4.71 1.31
CA SER A 83 -8.46 4.08 -0.01
C SER A 83 -6.99 3.80 -0.31
N LYS A 84 -6.56 2.56 -0.13
CA LYS A 84 -5.20 2.15 -0.45
C LYS A 84 -5.05 1.91 -1.95
N PHE A 85 -3.91 2.34 -2.49
CA PHE A 85 -3.56 2.06 -3.88
C PHE A 85 -3.21 0.58 -4.06
N ASN A 86 -3.37 0.11 -5.28
CA ASN A 86 -2.94 -1.23 -5.62
C ASN A 86 -1.43 -1.36 -5.41
N SER A 87 -1.01 -2.46 -4.79
CA SER A 87 0.41 -2.78 -4.68
C SER A 87 0.99 -3.01 -6.07
N GLU A 88 2.15 -2.42 -6.34
CA GLU A 88 2.85 -2.71 -7.58
C GLU A 88 3.33 -4.15 -7.57
N LYS A 89 3.19 -4.81 -8.72
CA LYS A 89 3.66 -6.17 -8.93
C LYS A 89 4.49 -6.24 -10.21
N ALA A 90 5.50 -7.10 -10.19
CA ALA A 90 6.29 -7.41 -11.36
C ALA A 90 6.58 -8.91 -11.42
N LEU A 91 6.77 -9.41 -12.64
CA LEU A 91 7.12 -10.80 -12.89
C LEU A 91 8.63 -10.94 -12.92
N THR A 92 9.18 -11.90 -12.18
CA THR A 92 10.61 -12.20 -12.15
C THR A 92 10.84 -13.70 -11.86
N THR A 93 12.08 -14.17 -12.02
CA THR A 93 12.44 -15.57 -11.82
C THR A 93 13.09 -15.78 -10.45
N ILE A 94 12.77 -16.87 -9.77
CA ILE A 94 13.46 -17.30 -8.54
C ILE A 94 14.78 -17.98 -8.92
N THR A 95 15.88 -17.38 -8.50
CA THR A 95 17.23 -17.92 -8.74
C THR A 95 17.70 -18.86 -7.62
N ASN A 96 17.26 -18.62 -6.39
CA ASN A 96 17.57 -19.46 -5.22
C ASN A 96 16.53 -19.22 -4.10
N ILE A 97 16.51 -20.10 -3.09
CA ILE A 97 15.74 -19.93 -1.85
C ILE A 97 16.68 -20.08 -0.67
N ASP A 98 16.85 -19.01 0.08
CA ASP A 98 17.67 -18.97 1.29
C ASP A 98 16.80 -19.06 2.54
N LEU A 99 17.39 -19.57 3.62
CA LEU A 99 16.76 -19.61 4.95
C LEU A 99 17.40 -18.56 5.83
N GLN A 100 16.59 -17.62 6.33
CA GLN A 100 17.03 -16.62 7.27
C GLN A 100 16.51 -16.93 8.67
N VAL A 101 17.39 -16.83 9.65
CA VAL A 101 17.03 -17.02 11.08
C VAL A 101 16.83 -15.64 11.72
N GLY A 102 15.61 -15.37 12.19
CA GLY A 102 15.29 -14.15 12.93
C GLY A 102 15.85 -14.15 14.36
N ARG A 103 15.79 -12.99 15.03
CA ARG A 103 16.27 -12.85 16.42
C ARG A 103 15.59 -13.79 17.43
N THR A 104 14.38 -14.22 17.14
CA THR A 104 13.59 -15.16 17.98
C THR A 104 13.88 -16.64 17.66
N GLY A 105 14.82 -16.93 16.71
CA GLY A 105 15.06 -18.28 16.22
C GLY A 105 14.08 -18.75 15.12
N ALA A 106 13.09 -17.93 14.78
CA ALA A 106 12.18 -18.28 13.68
C ALA A 106 12.92 -18.31 12.34
N VAL A 107 12.72 -19.39 11.58
CA VAL A 107 13.30 -19.58 10.24
C VAL A 107 12.32 -19.09 9.20
N THR A 108 12.74 -18.12 8.37
CA THR A 108 11.93 -17.53 7.30
C THR A 108 12.59 -17.81 5.96
N PRO A 109 11.90 -18.48 5.02
CA PRO A 109 12.41 -18.66 3.66
C PRO A 109 12.30 -17.35 2.88
N VAL A 110 13.38 -17.04 2.13
CA VAL A 110 13.50 -15.85 1.29
C VAL A 110 13.93 -16.26 -0.11
N ALA A 111 13.12 -15.86 -1.10
CA ALA A 111 13.46 -16.05 -2.50
C ALA A 111 14.55 -15.05 -2.92
N ARG A 112 15.60 -15.53 -3.56
CA ARG A 112 16.52 -14.75 -4.38
C ARG A 112 15.91 -14.64 -5.77
N LEU A 113 15.88 -13.44 -6.31
CA LEU A 113 15.20 -13.11 -7.55
C LEU A 113 16.18 -12.53 -8.56
N GLU A 114 15.91 -12.72 -9.83
CA GLU A 114 16.48 -11.84 -10.84
C GLU A 114 16.06 -10.40 -10.51
N PRO A 115 17.02 -9.43 -10.48
CA PRO A 115 16.71 -8.06 -10.08
C PRO A 115 15.63 -7.45 -10.96
N ILE A 116 14.55 -6.95 -10.36
CA ILE A 116 13.43 -6.32 -11.06
C ILE A 116 13.05 -5.00 -10.41
N ASN A 117 12.65 -4.02 -11.23
CA ASN A 117 12.17 -2.75 -10.73
C ASN A 117 10.68 -2.84 -10.35
N ILE A 118 10.36 -2.54 -9.08
CA ILE A 118 8.99 -2.45 -8.57
C ILE A 118 8.84 -1.10 -7.86
N GLY A 119 8.05 -0.21 -8.44
CA GLY A 119 7.82 1.11 -7.85
C GLY A 119 9.07 1.98 -7.74
N GLY A 120 9.97 1.94 -8.74
CA GLY A 120 11.21 2.71 -8.74
C GLY A 120 12.32 2.12 -7.89
N VAL A 121 12.12 0.96 -7.24
CA VAL A 121 13.12 0.27 -6.42
C VAL A 121 13.49 -1.07 -7.04
N ILE A 122 14.79 -1.35 -7.12
CA ILE A 122 15.29 -2.67 -7.58
C ILE A 122 15.12 -3.68 -6.44
N VAL A 123 14.33 -4.71 -6.70
CA VAL A 123 14.06 -5.82 -5.78
C VAL A 123 14.80 -7.06 -6.28
N SER A 124 15.65 -7.64 -5.43
CA SER A 124 16.38 -8.89 -5.67
C SER A 124 16.09 -9.97 -4.64
N ASN A 125 15.27 -9.66 -3.64
CA ASN A 125 14.85 -10.61 -2.61
C ASN A 125 13.38 -10.38 -2.26
N ALA A 126 12.64 -11.46 -2.00
CA ALA A 126 11.27 -11.40 -1.53
C ALA A 126 11.01 -12.49 -0.48
N THR A 127 10.22 -12.15 0.54
CA THR A 127 9.85 -13.16 1.53
C THR A 127 8.86 -14.18 0.94
N LEU A 128 9.04 -15.42 1.35
CA LEU A 128 8.10 -16.52 1.07
C LEU A 128 7.18 -16.80 2.28
N HIS A 129 7.23 -15.93 3.30
CA HIS A 129 6.52 -16.01 4.56
C HIS A 129 6.91 -17.22 5.40
N ASN A 130 6.53 -18.44 4.99
CA ASN A 130 6.79 -19.70 5.68
C ASN A 130 6.78 -20.87 4.68
N PHE A 131 7.10 -22.07 5.18
CA PHE A 131 7.15 -23.28 4.35
C PHE A 131 5.78 -23.72 3.85
N ASP A 132 4.72 -23.49 4.62
CA ASP A 132 3.34 -23.82 4.21
C ASP A 132 2.93 -23.04 2.97
N GLU A 133 3.34 -21.75 2.88
CA GLU A 133 3.11 -20.91 1.70
C GLU A 133 3.86 -21.42 0.46
N ILE A 134 5.09 -21.92 0.63
CA ILE A 134 5.88 -22.53 -0.45
C ILE A 134 5.15 -23.76 -0.99
N GLN A 135 4.68 -24.64 -0.11
CA GLN A 135 3.95 -25.83 -0.49
C GLN A 135 2.60 -25.50 -1.13
N ARG A 136 1.85 -24.57 -0.54
CA ARG A 136 0.52 -24.17 -1.03
C ARG A 136 0.57 -23.58 -2.43
N LYS A 137 1.62 -22.82 -2.74
CA LYS A 137 1.82 -22.17 -4.04
C LYS A 137 2.68 -22.99 -5.00
N ASP A 138 3.19 -24.15 -4.57
CA ASP A 138 4.13 -25.01 -5.29
C ASP A 138 5.33 -24.21 -5.85
N ILE A 139 5.96 -23.40 -5.00
CA ILE A 139 7.06 -22.52 -5.38
C ILE A 139 8.36 -23.32 -5.49
N ARG A 140 9.06 -23.21 -6.62
CA ARG A 140 10.33 -23.88 -6.91
C ARG A 140 11.38 -22.89 -7.43
N ILE A 141 12.64 -23.26 -7.28
CA ILE A 141 13.75 -22.53 -7.92
C ILE A 141 13.60 -22.68 -9.45
N GLY A 142 13.71 -21.55 -10.15
CA GLY A 142 13.50 -21.48 -11.60
C GLY A 142 12.11 -21.02 -12.01
N ASP A 143 11.15 -20.96 -11.07
CA ASP A 143 9.80 -20.48 -11.38
C ASP A 143 9.76 -18.97 -11.65
N ASN A 144 8.89 -18.59 -12.58
CA ASN A 144 8.48 -17.22 -12.76
C ASN A 144 7.39 -16.88 -11.74
N VAL A 145 7.61 -15.81 -10.98
CA VAL A 145 6.73 -15.43 -9.88
C VAL A 145 6.36 -13.96 -9.94
N TRP A 146 5.13 -13.67 -9.55
CA TRP A 146 4.67 -12.30 -9.31
C TRP A 146 5.10 -11.84 -7.92
N VAL A 147 5.94 -10.83 -7.89
CA VAL A 147 6.39 -10.18 -6.65
C VAL A 147 5.62 -8.89 -6.43
N LYS A 148 5.08 -8.71 -5.24
CA LYS A 148 4.37 -7.49 -4.81
C LYS A 148 5.19 -6.72 -3.80
N ARG A 149 5.17 -5.40 -3.94
CA ARG A 149 5.69 -4.44 -2.96
C ARG A 149 4.62 -3.39 -2.69
N ALA A 150 4.29 -3.17 -1.43
CA ALA A 150 3.38 -2.12 -0.99
C ALA A 150 4.19 -1.12 -0.14
N GLY A 151 4.48 0.07 -0.69
CA GLY A 151 5.25 1.12 0.00
C GLY A 151 6.59 0.61 0.55
N ASP A 152 6.87 0.88 1.83
CA ASP A 152 8.07 0.42 2.55
C ASP A 152 7.98 -1.01 3.10
N VAL A 153 6.95 -1.78 2.72
CA VAL A 153 6.79 -3.15 3.17
C VAL A 153 7.78 -4.07 2.44
N ILE A 154 8.26 -5.10 3.16
CA ILE A 154 9.15 -6.13 2.59
C ILE A 154 8.47 -6.78 1.37
N PRO A 155 9.14 -6.84 0.19
CA PRO A 155 8.61 -7.51 -0.98
C PRO A 155 8.28 -8.99 -0.69
N TYR A 156 7.20 -9.48 -1.26
CA TYR A 156 6.80 -10.86 -1.08
C TYR A 156 6.32 -11.51 -2.39
N VAL A 157 6.49 -12.83 -2.51
CA VAL A 157 5.98 -13.61 -3.63
C VAL A 157 4.48 -13.80 -3.46
N SER A 158 3.68 -13.23 -4.37
CA SER A 158 2.22 -13.32 -4.32
C SER A 158 1.68 -14.58 -4.95
N GLU A 159 2.18 -14.95 -6.13
CA GLU A 159 1.70 -16.08 -6.93
C GLU A 159 2.81 -16.57 -7.90
N VAL A 160 2.73 -17.83 -8.31
CA VAL A 160 3.56 -18.43 -9.37
C VAL A 160 2.86 -18.23 -10.71
N GLU A 161 3.61 -17.90 -11.76
CA GLU A 161 3.07 -17.81 -13.12
C GLU A 161 2.92 -19.22 -13.69
N LEU A 162 1.68 -19.67 -13.82
CA LEU A 162 1.36 -21.05 -14.25
C LEU A 162 1.60 -21.33 -15.75
N SER A 163 1.90 -20.29 -16.55
CA SER A 163 2.13 -20.48 -17.99
C SER A 163 3.37 -21.30 -18.32
N CYS A 164 4.31 -21.49 -17.38
CA CYS A 164 5.52 -22.29 -17.55
C CYS A 164 5.34 -23.80 -17.23
N LEU A 165 4.26 -24.20 -16.58
CA LEU A 165 4.05 -25.58 -16.16
C LEU A 165 3.58 -26.55 -17.28
N LEU A 166 3.35 -26.04 -18.50
CA LEU A 166 2.82 -26.85 -19.62
C LEU A 166 3.90 -27.64 -20.41
N TYR A 167 5.17 -27.60 -20.03
CA TYR A 167 6.25 -28.21 -20.84
C TYR A 167 7.17 -29.18 -20.09
N THR A 168 6.74 -29.77 -18.96
CA THR A 168 7.46 -30.87 -18.34
C THR A 168 6.50 -32.00 -18.00
N SER A 169 6.16 -32.80 -19.00
CA SER A 169 5.70 -34.17 -18.87
C SER A 169 6.70 -35.10 -19.58
#